data_39f65e38575b0f1e7194cf46a1ad7511
#
_entry.id   39f65e38575b0f1e7194cf46a1ad7511
#
_cell.length_a   1.000
_cell.length_b   1.000
_cell.length_c   1.000
_cell.angle_alpha   90.00
_cell.angle_beta   90.00
_cell.angle_gamma   90.00
#
_symmetry.space_group_name_H-M   'P 1'
#
loop_
_entity.id
_entity.type
_entity.pdbx_description
1 polymer ?
#
loop_
_entity_poly.entity_id
_entity_poly.type
_entity_poly.pdbx_seq_one_letter_code
_entity_poly.pdbx_strand_id
1 'polypeptide(L)'
;MYNILEFVKDLNIPIEETRRLNCPVCNSYKTFTATNNMGSLIWNCYKISCSLSGSTRVRLSIDDIKSVSASKEVTTTDTFEMPEYVVPHGNRKNLMLFCERWKLDADKLNLHYDVKDDRVVFPIEHNGKLVDATGRSLGKRLPKWKRYGNNPLPYVFGCGRVAVVVEDCVSACVIDSNIHVGVAILGTSLSEEHKKYLAQFSTAIVALDPDALPKILQFAKELRSYIPNVRVLRLKDDLKYRNEDDIYNLYKLTPKE
;
A
#
# COMPACT_ATOMS: atom_id res chain seq x y z
N MET A 1 -3.90 -10.81 -36.96
CA MET A 1 -4.31 -10.89 -35.54
C MET A 1 -3.11 -10.44 -34.71
N TYR A 2 -3.24 -9.38 -33.92
CA TYR A 2 -2.12 -8.82 -33.15
C TYR A 2 -1.71 -9.82 -32.06
N ASN A 3 -0.45 -10.28 -32.08
CA ASN A 3 0.03 -11.24 -31.08
C ASN A 3 0.49 -10.50 -29.84
N ILE A 4 -0.42 -10.34 -28.88
CA ILE A 4 -0.16 -9.63 -27.62
C ILE A 4 0.97 -10.29 -26.81
N LEU A 5 1.15 -11.60 -26.93
CA LEU A 5 2.19 -12.33 -26.21
C LEU A 5 3.59 -11.95 -26.70
N GLU A 6 3.78 -11.86 -28.03
CA GLU A 6 5.03 -11.38 -28.63
C GLU A 6 5.29 -9.93 -28.27
N PHE A 7 4.28 -9.07 -28.40
CA PHE A 7 4.40 -7.68 -28.01
C PHE A 7 4.89 -7.50 -26.57
N VAL A 8 4.31 -8.24 -25.61
CA VAL A 8 4.70 -8.12 -24.19
C VAL A 8 6.11 -8.68 -23.95
N LYS A 9 6.51 -9.74 -24.65
CA LYS A 9 7.88 -10.26 -24.58
C LYS A 9 8.91 -9.28 -25.15
N ASP A 10 8.60 -8.63 -26.26
CA ASP A 10 9.48 -7.66 -26.93
C ASP A 10 9.67 -6.38 -26.11
N LEU A 11 8.80 -6.11 -25.14
CA LEU A 11 8.99 -4.99 -24.21
C LEU A 11 10.24 -5.15 -23.34
N ASN A 12 10.81 -6.35 -23.21
CA ASN A 12 12.00 -6.64 -22.41
C ASN A 12 11.97 -5.95 -21.05
N ILE A 13 10.89 -6.21 -20.29
CA ILE A 13 10.68 -5.57 -18.99
C ILE A 13 11.61 -6.22 -17.97
N PRO A 14 12.48 -5.46 -17.30
CA PRO A 14 13.31 -5.98 -16.22
C PRO A 14 12.49 -6.63 -15.11
N ILE A 15 13.10 -7.53 -14.34
CA ILE A 15 12.43 -8.20 -13.23
C ILE A 15 12.02 -7.17 -12.19
N GLU A 16 10.80 -7.32 -11.64
CA GLU A 16 10.15 -6.44 -10.66
C GLU A 16 9.79 -5.05 -11.20
N GLU A 17 9.93 -4.82 -12.51
CA GLU A 17 9.50 -3.57 -13.13
C GLU A 17 8.11 -3.66 -13.77
N THR A 18 7.47 -2.49 -13.84
CA THR A 18 6.19 -2.29 -14.53
C THR A 18 6.33 -1.19 -15.58
N ARG A 19 5.91 -1.49 -16.81
CA ARG A 19 5.79 -0.48 -17.88
C ARG A 19 4.33 -0.13 -18.12
N ARG A 20 4.06 1.16 -18.26
CA ARG A 20 2.72 1.68 -18.57
C ARG A 20 2.74 2.35 -19.93
N LEU A 21 1.89 1.86 -20.84
CA LEU A 21 1.88 2.20 -22.24
C LEU A 21 0.44 2.46 -22.74
N ASN A 22 0.32 2.98 -23.97
CA ASN A 22 -0.96 2.99 -24.65
C ASN A 22 -1.38 1.54 -24.95
N CYS A 23 -2.65 1.25 -24.80
CA CYS A 23 -3.13 -0.11 -25.04
C CYS A 23 -2.96 -0.51 -26.52
N PRO A 24 -2.30 -1.62 -26.85
CA PRO A 24 -2.08 -2.04 -28.22
C PRO A 24 -3.35 -2.54 -28.93
N VAL A 25 -4.43 -2.77 -28.18
CA VAL A 25 -5.72 -3.25 -28.74
C VAL A 25 -6.71 -2.10 -28.87
N CYS A 26 -6.91 -1.28 -27.82
CA CYS A 26 -7.92 -0.24 -27.84
C CYS A 26 -7.35 1.18 -28.00
N ASN A 27 -6.04 1.33 -28.19
CA ASN A 27 -5.29 2.59 -28.37
C ASN A 27 -5.52 3.66 -27.28
N SER A 28 -6.12 3.27 -26.14
CA SER A 28 -6.35 4.23 -25.05
C SER A 28 -5.03 4.64 -24.41
N TYR A 29 -4.89 5.92 -24.16
CA TYR A 29 -3.69 6.55 -23.63
C TYR A 29 -3.34 6.04 -22.24
N LYS A 30 -2.16 5.44 -22.09
CA LYS A 30 -1.59 4.94 -20.83
C LYS A 30 -2.53 4.06 -19.99
N THR A 31 -3.36 3.25 -20.64
CA THR A 31 -4.28 2.33 -19.94
C THR A 31 -3.75 0.90 -19.85
N PHE A 32 -2.69 0.56 -20.56
CA PHE A 32 -2.07 -0.75 -20.54
C PHE A 32 -0.87 -0.78 -19.61
N THR A 33 -0.81 -1.77 -18.75
CA THR A 33 0.37 -2.07 -17.94
C THR A 33 0.86 -3.49 -18.23
N ALA A 34 2.17 -3.65 -18.22
CA ALA A 34 2.83 -4.94 -18.23
C ALA A 34 3.91 -4.96 -17.15
N THR A 35 3.92 -6.01 -16.35
CA THR A 35 4.81 -6.19 -15.21
C THR A 35 5.56 -7.50 -15.34
N ASN A 36 6.86 -7.52 -15.05
CA ASN A 36 7.64 -8.74 -14.90
C ASN A 36 7.81 -9.06 -13.41
N ASN A 37 6.99 -9.95 -12.90
CA ASN A 37 7.10 -10.43 -11.52
C ASN A 37 7.85 -11.76 -11.49
N MET A 38 9.16 -11.71 -11.23
CA MET A 38 10.05 -12.88 -11.11
C MET A 38 9.86 -13.88 -12.25
N GLY A 39 9.89 -13.39 -13.50
CA GLY A 39 9.69 -14.23 -14.70
C GLY A 39 8.24 -14.52 -15.03
N SER A 40 7.28 -14.01 -14.28
CA SER A 40 5.87 -14.01 -14.65
C SER A 40 5.53 -12.64 -15.27
N LEU A 41 5.42 -12.59 -16.59
CA LEU A 41 4.93 -11.40 -17.29
C LEU A 41 3.42 -11.35 -17.18
N ILE A 42 2.90 -10.29 -16.56
CA ILE A 42 1.47 -10.05 -16.33
C ILE A 42 1.09 -8.73 -17.00
N TRP A 43 -0.01 -8.71 -17.73
CA TRP A 43 -0.49 -7.49 -18.37
C TRP A 43 -1.99 -7.30 -18.23
N ASN A 44 -2.40 -6.03 -18.23
CA ASN A 44 -3.80 -5.64 -18.11
C ASN A 44 -4.07 -4.28 -18.76
N CYS A 45 -5.25 -4.12 -19.35
CA CYS A 45 -5.77 -2.82 -19.77
C CYS A 45 -6.86 -2.34 -18.80
N TYR A 46 -6.68 -1.16 -18.23
CA TYR A 46 -7.61 -0.58 -17.24
C TYR A 46 -8.82 0.14 -17.86
N LYS A 47 -8.98 0.10 -19.19
CA LYS A 47 -10.17 0.64 -19.83
C LYS A 47 -11.32 -0.34 -19.69
N ILE A 48 -12.42 0.08 -19.08
CA ILE A 48 -13.60 -0.77 -18.77
C ILE A 48 -14.10 -1.53 -20.00
N SER A 49 -14.08 -0.90 -21.19
CA SER A 49 -14.53 -1.52 -22.45
C SER A 49 -13.46 -2.39 -23.13
N CYS A 50 -12.30 -2.62 -22.52
CA CYS A 50 -11.22 -3.42 -23.07
C CYS A 50 -10.93 -4.58 -22.15
N SER A 51 -11.17 -5.80 -22.63
CA SER A 51 -10.93 -7.03 -21.88
C SER A 51 -9.50 -7.57 -22.00
N LEU A 52 -8.55 -6.75 -22.48
CA LEU A 52 -7.17 -7.18 -22.67
C LEU A 52 -6.48 -7.40 -21.32
N SER A 53 -6.26 -8.65 -20.96
CA SER A 53 -5.46 -9.07 -19.81
C SER A 53 -4.84 -10.44 -20.09
N GLY A 54 -3.80 -10.78 -19.35
CA GLY A 54 -3.18 -12.08 -19.46
C GLY A 54 -1.87 -12.18 -18.69
N SER A 55 -1.31 -13.39 -18.71
CA SER A 55 0.00 -13.65 -18.13
C SER A 55 0.74 -14.73 -18.91
N THR A 56 2.07 -14.72 -18.83
CA THR A 56 2.93 -15.78 -19.33
C THR A 56 4.17 -15.91 -18.47
N ARG A 57 4.81 -17.07 -18.51
CA ARG A 57 6.10 -17.27 -17.85
C ARG A 57 7.23 -17.15 -18.88
N VAL A 58 8.29 -16.45 -18.50
CA VAL A 58 9.57 -16.42 -19.20
C VAL A 58 10.62 -17.13 -18.35
N ARG A 59 11.55 -17.83 -19.01
CA ARG A 59 12.69 -18.44 -18.28
C ARG A 59 13.61 -17.32 -17.82
N LEU A 60 13.94 -17.34 -16.54
CA LEU A 60 14.96 -16.47 -15.98
C LEU A 60 16.34 -17.10 -16.20
N SER A 61 17.30 -16.30 -16.61
CA SER A 61 18.71 -16.69 -16.61
C SER A 61 19.30 -16.64 -15.19
N ILE A 62 20.44 -17.29 -14.98
CA ILE A 62 21.16 -17.21 -13.70
C ILE A 62 21.60 -15.77 -13.43
N ASP A 63 21.92 -15.02 -14.47
CA ASP A 63 22.32 -13.62 -14.37
C ASP A 63 21.14 -12.71 -13.98
N ASP A 64 19.93 -13.00 -14.47
CA ASP A 64 18.70 -12.34 -14.04
C ASP A 64 18.44 -12.55 -12.54
N ILE A 65 18.62 -13.78 -12.05
CA ILE A 65 18.46 -14.11 -10.63
C ILE A 65 19.54 -13.43 -9.77
N LYS A 66 20.79 -13.40 -10.25
CA LYS A 66 21.88 -12.70 -9.56
C LYS A 66 21.67 -11.18 -9.53
N SER A 67 21.19 -10.57 -10.61
CA SER A 67 20.89 -9.14 -10.66
C SER A 67 19.80 -8.75 -9.65
N VAL A 68 18.76 -9.59 -9.49
CA VAL A 68 17.71 -9.38 -8.48
C VAL A 68 18.28 -9.58 -7.06
N SER A 69 19.18 -10.55 -6.87
CA SER A 69 19.82 -10.77 -5.57
C SER A 69 20.77 -9.64 -5.21
N ALA A 70 21.51 -9.09 -6.17
CA ALA A 70 22.41 -7.94 -5.98
C ALA A 70 21.64 -6.63 -5.77
N SER A 71 20.48 -6.45 -6.42
CA SER A 71 19.59 -5.30 -6.18
C SER A 71 18.81 -5.41 -4.86
N LYS A 72 18.77 -6.60 -4.24
CA LYS A 72 18.14 -6.85 -2.92
C LYS A 72 19.04 -6.57 -1.73
N GLU A 73 20.31 -6.29 -1.90
CA GLU A 73 21.03 -5.48 -0.94
C GLU A 73 20.46 -4.04 -1.04
N VAL A 74 19.26 -3.87 -0.52
CA VAL A 74 18.73 -2.55 -0.20
C VAL A 74 19.73 -1.93 0.75
N THR A 75 20.65 -1.18 0.19
CA THR A 75 21.45 -0.23 0.94
C THR A 75 20.45 0.70 1.61
N THR A 76 20.14 0.43 2.88
CA THR A 76 19.35 1.26 3.79
C THR A 76 20.07 2.58 4.10
N THR A 77 20.68 3.20 3.11
CA THR A 77 21.47 4.43 3.23
C THR A 77 20.86 5.64 2.55
N ASP A 78 19.76 5.49 1.82
CA ASP A 78 19.03 6.66 1.35
C ASP A 78 18.13 7.17 2.49
N THR A 79 18.66 8.14 3.23
CA THR A 79 17.86 8.95 4.16
C THR A 79 16.80 9.66 3.31
N PHE A 80 15.53 9.29 3.47
CA PHE A 80 14.45 10.02 2.82
C PHE A 80 14.38 11.43 3.44
N GLU A 81 14.42 12.43 2.60
CA GLU A 81 14.21 13.81 2.99
C GLU A 81 12.86 14.29 2.48
N MET A 82 12.12 14.95 3.36
CA MET A 82 10.84 15.53 2.98
C MET A 82 11.07 16.64 1.93
N PRO A 83 10.35 16.64 0.79
CA PRO A 83 10.49 17.72 -0.19
C PRO A 83 10.22 19.11 0.43
N GLU A 84 10.94 20.14 0.02
CA GLU A 84 10.83 21.52 0.56
C GLU A 84 9.40 22.09 0.54
N TYR A 85 8.59 21.66 -0.45
CA TYR A 85 7.20 22.08 -0.57
C TYR A 85 6.23 21.29 0.34
N VAL A 86 6.74 20.33 1.10
CA VAL A 86 6.01 19.62 2.16
C VAL A 86 6.46 20.16 3.49
N VAL A 87 5.59 20.93 4.11
CA VAL A 87 5.88 21.69 5.34
C VAL A 87 5.07 21.13 6.52
N PRO A 88 5.43 21.37 7.77
CA PRO A 88 4.58 21.07 8.91
C PRO A 88 3.16 21.61 8.71
N HIS A 89 2.16 20.92 9.26
CA HIS A 89 0.74 21.21 8.97
C HIS A 89 0.32 22.67 9.23
N GLY A 90 0.90 23.36 10.24
CA GLY A 90 0.73 24.79 10.49
C GLY A 90 -0.73 25.25 10.63
N ASN A 91 -1.62 24.37 11.12
CA ASN A 91 -3.05 24.61 11.27
C ASN A 91 -3.76 25.07 9.99
N ARG A 92 -3.33 24.59 8.84
CA ARG A 92 -3.93 24.93 7.55
C ARG A 92 -5.38 24.46 7.48
N LYS A 93 -6.27 25.35 7.06
CA LYS A 93 -7.73 25.13 7.09
C LYS A 93 -8.16 23.83 6.46
N ASN A 94 -7.70 23.50 5.24
CA ASN A 94 -8.10 22.28 4.54
C ASN A 94 -7.63 21.01 5.26
N LEU A 95 -6.42 21.03 5.82
CA LEU A 95 -5.88 19.95 6.62
C LEU A 95 -6.67 19.80 7.93
N MET A 96 -6.97 20.89 8.62
CA MET A 96 -7.73 20.83 9.87
C MET A 96 -9.15 20.31 9.65
N LEU A 97 -9.83 20.72 8.58
CA LEU A 97 -11.15 20.15 8.19
C LEU A 97 -11.05 18.64 7.88
N PHE A 98 -9.95 18.21 7.27
CA PHE A 98 -9.71 16.79 7.05
C PHE A 98 -9.52 16.04 8.38
N CYS A 99 -8.72 16.58 9.29
CA CYS A 99 -8.53 16.01 10.63
C CYS A 99 -9.83 15.93 11.43
N GLU A 100 -10.61 16.99 11.42
CA GLU A 100 -11.93 17.04 12.06
C GLU A 100 -12.87 15.95 11.50
N ARG A 101 -12.96 15.87 10.18
CA ARG A 101 -13.79 14.85 9.51
C ARG A 101 -13.44 13.42 9.94
N TRP A 102 -12.16 13.12 10.06
CA TRP A 102 -11.68 11.77 10.37
C TRP A 102 -11.32 11.58 11.85
N LYS A 103 -11.52 12.62 12.67
CA LYS A 103 -11.15 12.66 14.09
C LYS A 103 -9.69 12.28 14.30
N LEU A 104 -8.80 12.90 13.53
CA LEU A 104 -7.36 12.72 13.60
C LEU A 104 -6.74 13.88 14.38
N ASP A 105 -5.69 13.60 15.11
CA ASP A 105 -4.85 14.59 15.79
C ASP A 105 -3.61 14.86 14.93
N ALA A 106 -3.53 16.07 14.37
CA ALA A 106 -2.47 16.42 13.43
C ALA A 106 -1.09 16.46 14.08
N ASP A 107 -1.00 16.91 15.35
CA ASP A 107 0.25 16.96 16.10
C ASP A 107 0.72 15.56 16.49
N LYS A 108 -0.18 14.74 17.04
CA LYS A 108 0.12 13.36 17.43
C LYS A 108 0.59 12.50 16.24
N LEU A 109 0.05 12.76 15.06
CA LEU A 109 0.38 12.05 13.83
C LEU A 109 1.55 12.70 13.07
N ASN A 110 2.11 13.79 13.59
CA ASN A 110 3.17 14.55 12.93
C ASN A 110 2.82 14.85 11.45
N LEU A 111 1.56 15.28 11.19
CA LEU A 111 1.11 15.50 9.83
C LEU A 111 1.81 16.69 9.19
N HIS A 112 2.04 16.58 7.91
CA HIS A 112 2.59 17.64 7.08
C HIS A 112 1.59 18.04 5.99
N TYR A 113 1.89 19.13 5.29
CA TYR A 113 1.06 19.68 4.24
C TYR A 113 1.88 19.95 2.97
N ASP A 114 1.47 19.36 1.87
CA ASP A 114 2.00 19.64 0.54
C ASP A 114 1.33 20.90 0.00
N VAL A 115 2.07 22.02 -0.01
CA VAL A 115 1.57 23.33 -0.47
C VAL A 115 1.37 23.37 -1.98
N LYS A 116 2.04 22.50 -2.73
CA LYS A 116 1.98 22.45 -4.20
C LYS A 116 0.75 21.72 -4.70
N ASP A 117 0.39 20.63 -4.00
CA ASP A 117 -0.62 19.70 -4.48
C ASP A 117 -1.87 19.65 -3.58
N ASP A 118 -1.97 20.50 -2.54
CA ASP A 118 -3.04 20.54 -1.52
C ASP A 118 -3.33 19.15 -0.96
N ARG A 119 -2.33 18.59 -0.23
CA ARG A 119 -2.41 17.26 0.36
C ARG A 119 -2.07 17.27 1.83
N VAL A 120 -2.79 16.49 2.60
CA VAL A 120 -2.29 16.07 3.92
C VAL A 120 -1.26 14.98 3.71
N VAL A 121 -0.10 15.10 4.36
CA VAL A 121 1.01 14.18 4.22
C VAL A 121 1.26 13.45 5.54
N PHE A 122 1.29 12.14 5.45
CA PHE A 122 1.60 11.21 6.54
C PHE A 122 3.07 10.79 6.40
N PRO A 123 3.95 11.18 7.33
CA PRO A 123 5.32 10.67 7.36
C PRO A 123 5.30 9.17 7.68
N ILE A 124 6.20 8.43 7.05
CA ILE A 124 6.39 6.99 7.30
C ILE A 124 7.70 6.84 8.04
N GLU A 125 7.60 6.45 9.31
CA GLU A 125 8.74 6.32 10.19
C GLU A 125 8.91 4.86 10.63
N HIS A 126 10.14 4.38 10.60
CA HIS A 126 10.53 3.07 11.12
C HIS A 126 11.81 3.20 11.95
N ASN A 127 11.80 2.61 13.15
CA ASN A 127 12.92 2.70 14.10
C ASN A 127 13.37 4.15 14.40
N GLY A 128 12.39 5.06 14.51
CA GLY A 128 12.65 6.48 14.77
C GLY A 128 13.28 7.26 13.60
N LYS A 129 13.30 6.68 12.41
CA LYS A 129 13.80 7.35 11.20
C LYS A 129 12.69 7.56 10.20
N LEU A 130 12.65 8.74 9.59
CA LEU A 130 11.79 9.03 8.46
C LEU A 130 12.32 8.28 7.23
N VAL A 131 11.52 7.35 6.69
CA VAL A 131 11.91 6.48 5.58
C VAL A 131 11.14 6.77 4.29
N ASP A 132 9.98 7.42 4.39
CA ASP A 132 9.16 7.84 3.26
C ASP A 132 8.03 8.76 3.73
N ALA A 133 7.16 9.18 2.82
CA ALA A 133 5.91 9.86 3.12
C ALA A 133 4.84 9.54 2.08
N THR A 134 3.58 9.65 2.47
CA THR A 134 2.44 9.51 1.55
C THR A 134 1.43 10.63 1.76
N GLY A 135 0.94 11.22 0.68
CA GLY A 135 0.04 12.36 0.71
C GLY A 135 -1.34 12.05 0.15
N ARG A 136 -2.37 12.38 0.92
CA ARG A 136 -3.77 12.31 0.49
C ARG A 136 -4.24 13.65 -0.04
N SER A 137 -4.80 13.69 -1.25
CA SER A 137 -5.42 14.89 -1.80
C SER A 137 -6.60 15.35 -0.94
N LEU A 138 -6.62 16.63 -0.59
CA LEU A 138 -7.71 17.27 0.13
C LEU A 138 -8.84 17.74 -0.78
N GLY A 139 -8.59 17.78 -2.08
CA GLY A 139 -9.56 18.12 -3.12
C GLY A 139 -9.85 16.97 -4.08
N LYS A 140 -10.13 17.34 -5.34
CA LYS A 140 -10.42 16.38 -6.44
C LYS A 140 -9.19 15.98 -7.23
N ARG A 141 -7.99 16.39 -6.84
CA ARG A 141 -6.74 16.15 -7.58
C ARG A 141 -6.38 14.65 -7.55
N LEU A 142 -6.03 14.13 -8.70
CA LEU A 142 -5.53 12.76 -8.85
C LEU A 142 -4.00 12.74 -8.92
N PRO A 143 -3.34 11.65 -8.51
CA PRO A 143 -3.93 10.51 -7.81
C PRO A 143 -4.43 10.88 -6.41
N LYS A 144 -5.43 10.17 -5.89
CA LYS A 144 -5.97 10.37 -4.54
C LYS A 144 -4.88 10.25 -3.47
N TRP A 145 -4.01 9.26 -3.59
CA TRP A 145 -2.81 9.05 -2.79
C TRP A 145 -1.56 9.20 -3.64
N LYS A 146 -0.51 9.83 -3.12
CA LYS A 146 0.78 10.07 -3.77
C LYS A 146 1.90 9.68 -2.81
N ARG A 147 2.84 8.84 -3.25
CA ARG A 147 4.09 8.58 -2.53
C ARG A 147 5.10 9.67 -2.85
N TYR A 148 5.94 10.01 -1.88
CA TYR A 148 7.01 10.99 -2.03
C TYR A 148 8.39 10.32 -2.19
N GLY A 149 8.53 9.10 -1.70
CA GLY A 149 9.68 8.22 -1.89
C GLY A 149 9.27 6.87 -2.48
N ASN A 150 10.17 5.92 -2.39
CA ASN A 150 10.01 4.56 -2.94
C ASN A 150 10.20 3.46 -1.88
N ASN A 151 10.21 3.82 -0.60
CA ASN A 151 10.44 2.84 0.46
C ASN A 151 9.25 1.86 0.54
N PRO A 152 9.48 0.53 0.51
CA PRO A 152 8.41 -0.47 0.50
C PRO A 152 7.77 -0.72 1.87
N LEU A 153 8.25 -0.09 2.94
CA LEU A 153 7.71 -0.28 4.28
C LEU A 153 6.27 0.27 4.41
N PRO A 154 5.44 -0.33 5.28
CA PRO A 154 4.09 0.14 5.53
C PRO A 154 4.07 1.44 6.35
N TYR A 155 2.96 2.17 6.29
CA TYR A 155 2.68 3.17 7.32
C TYR A 155 2.16 2.46 8.58
N VAL A 156 2.67 2.86 9.73
CA VAL A 156 2.36 2.22 11.00
C VAL A 156 1.88 3.25 12.02
N PHE A 157 0.83 2.91 12.76
CA PHE A 157 0.32 3.72 13.85
C PHE A 157 -0.08 2.87 15.04
N GLY A 158 0.36 3.27 16.23
CA GLY A 158 0.08 2.58 17.50
C GLY A 158 1.26 1.76 18.00
N CYS A 159 1.13 1.26 19.23
CA CYS A 159 2.17 0.48 19.93
C CYS A 159 1.62 -0.83 20.55
N GLY A 160 0.45 -1.26 20.13
CA GLY A 160 -0.18 -2.48 20.59
C GLY A 160 0.51 -3.75 20.08
N ARG A 161 -0.02 -4.91 20.45
CA ARG A 161 0.55 -6.23 20.15
C ARG A 161 -0.16 -6.99 19.04
N VAL A 162 -1.28 -6.46 18.52
CA VAL A 162 -2.06 -7.05 17.44
C VAL A 162 -2.01 -6.15 16.24
N ALA A 163 -1.47 -6.64 15.14
CA ALA A 163 -1.45 -5.89 13.88
C ALA A 163 -2.83 -5.89 13.22
N VAL A 164 -3.30 -4.73 12.77
CA VAL A 164 -4.51 -4.59 11.94
C VAL A 164 -4.09 -4.07 10.58
N VAL A 165 -4.16 -4.94 9.59
CA VAL A 165 -3.72 -4.66 8.21
C VAL A 165 -4.85 -3.97 7.46
N VAL A 166 -4.60 -2.76 7.00
CA VAL A 166 -5.57 -1.88 6.30
C VAL A 166 -4.98 -1.33 5.00
N GLU A 167 -5.80 -0.68 4.18
CA GLU A 167 -5.33 -0.14 2.89
C GLU A 167 -4.64 1.21 3.02
N ASP A 168 -5.16 2.12 3.84
CA ASP A 168 -4.71 3.52 3.90
C ASP A 168 -4.37 4.01 5.33
N CYS A 169 -3.61 5.12 5.40
CA CYS A 169 -3.16 5.71 6.66
C CYS A 169 -4.31 6.13 7.57
N VAL A 170 -5.41 6.64 7.00
CA VAL A 170 -6.54 7.12 7.81
C VAL A 170 -7.17 5.96 8.54
N SER A 171 -7.39 4.83 7.85
CA SER A 171 -7.89 3.59 8.45
C SER A 171 -6.96 3.05 9.53
N ALA A 172 -5.64 3.16 9.36
CA ALA A 172 -4.66 2.78 10.38
C ALA A 172 -4.76 3.65 11.63
N CYS A 173 -4.98 4.96 11.48
CA CYS A 173 -5.01 5.91 12.60
C CYS A 173 -6.29 5.86 13.45
N VAL A 174 -7.36 5.24 12.97
CA VAL A 174 -8.65 5.19 13.71
C VAL A 174 -8.77 4.04 14.69
N ILE A 175 -7.75 3.19 14.73
CA ILE A 175 -7.70 2.00 15.59
C ILE A 175 -7.18 2.39 16.98
N ASP A 176 -7.60 1.67 18.01
CA ASP A 176 -7.06 1.87 19.36
C ASP A 176 -5.57 1.52 19.39
N SER A 177 -4.75 2.53 19.54
CA SER A 177 -3.29 2.43 19.45
C SER A 177 -2.62 1.76 20.68
N ASN A 178 -3.35 1.47 21.75
CA ASN A 178 -2.80 0.79 22.93
C ASN A 178 -2.89 -0.74 22.80
N ILE A 179 -3.91 -1.24 22.10
CA ILE A 179 -4.15 -2.69 21.90
C ILE A 179 -3.65 -3.12 20.53
N HIS A 180 -3.85 -2.28 19.52
CA HIS A 180 -3.60 -2.58 18.14
C HIS A 180 -2.50 -1.70 17.54
N VAL A 181 -1.88 -2.23 16.50
CA VAL A 181 -1.03 -1.45 15.58
C VAL A 181 -1.71 -1.44 14.22
N GLY A 182 -2.14 -0.28 13.78
CA GLY A 182 -2.63 -0.07 12.42
C GLY A 182 -1.48 -0.13 11.43
N VAL A 183 -1.56 -1.02 10.44
CA VAL A 183 -0.53 -1.24 9.41
C VAL A 183 -1.16 -1.02 8.05
N ALA A 184 -0.92 0.15 7.46
CA ALA A 184 -1.41 0.48 6.13
C ALA A 184 -0.42 0.04 5.05
N ILE A 185 -0.87 -0.80 4.12
CA ILE A 185 -0.03 -1.35 3.05
C ILE A 185 0.25 -0.37 1.90
N LEU A 186 -0.51 0.72 1.82
CA LEU A 186 -0.35 1.82 0.85
C LEU A 186 -0.34 1.38 -0.62
N GLY A 187 -0.99 0.27 -0.93
CA GLY A 187 -1.02 -0.31 -2.26
C GLY A 187 -2.04 -1.42 -2.41
N THR A 188 -1.91 -2.19 -3.49
CA THR A 188 -2.83 -3.26 -3.85
C THR A 188 -2.31 -4.66 -3.56
N SER A 189 -1.07 -4.79 -3.06
CA SER A 189 -0.41 -6.08 -2.79
C SER A 189 0.44 -6.00 -1.54
N LEU A 190 0.68 -7.14 -0.89
CA LEU A 190 1.65 -7.26 0.19
C LEU A 190 3.05 -7.43 -0.42
N SER A 191 3.97 -6.51 -0.06
CA SER A 191 5.39 -6.66 -0.36
C SER A 191 6.07 -7.64 0.62
N GLU A 192 7.26 -8.09 0.29
CA GLU A 192 8.06 -8.90 1.23
C GLU A 192 8.42 -8.12 2.48
N GLU A 193 8.64 -6.81 2.36
CA GLU A 193 8.93 -5.91 3.47
C GLU A 193 7.72 -5.76 4.40
N HIS A 194 6.49 -5.70 3.84
CA HIS A 194 5.27 -5.76 4.64
C HIS A 194 5.17 -7.05 5.44
N LYS A 195 5.45 -8.20 4.81
CA LYS A 195 5.40 -9.52 5.46
C LYS A 195 6.45 -9.64 6.56
N LYS A 196 7.69 -9.19 6.29
CA LYS A 196 8.78 -9.15 7.27
C LYS A 196 8.43 -8.25 8.46
N TYR A 197 7.88 -7.06 8.20
CA TYR A 197 7.43 -6.16 9.26
C TYR A 197 6.33 -6.82 10.10
N LEU A 198 5.34 -7.44 9.47
CA LEU A 198 4.22 -8.08 10.14
C LEU A 198 4.61 -9.35 10.90
N ALA A 199 5.70 -10.03 10.53
CA ALA A 199 6.19 -11.25 11.17
C ALA A 199 6.59 -11.06 12.65
N GLN A 200 6.80 -9.83 13.12
CA GLN A 200 7.06 -9.54 14.53
C GLN A 200 5.83 -9.71 15.42
N PHE A 201 4.63 -9.75 14.86
CA PHE A 201 3.38 -9.88 15.60
C PHE A 201 2.97 -11.35 15.72
N SER A 202 2.45 -11.74 16.88
CA SER A 202 1.85 -13.07 17.07
C SER A 202 0.46 -13.19 16.46
N THR A 203 -0.22 -12.05 16.27
CA THR A 203 -1.57 -11.98 15.70
C THR A 203 -1.69 -10.82 14.73
N ALA A 204 -2.26 -11.10 13.55
CA ALA A 204 -2.66 -10.07 12.59
C ALA A 204 -4.13 -10.24 12.19
N ILE A 205 -4.83 -9.12 12.07
CA ILE A 205 -6.22 -9.05 11.60
C ILE A 205 -6.21 -8.32 10.26
N VAL A 206 -6.61 -8.99 9.19
CA VAL A 206 -6.72 -8.38 7.85
C VAL A 206 -8.09 -7.73 7.73
N ALA A 207 -8.13 -6.40 7.61
CA ALA A 207 -9.32 -5.56 7.60
C ALA A 207 -9.25 -4.54 6.46
N LEU A 208 -9.28 -5.03 5.21
CA LEU A 208 -9.30 -4.19 4.01
C LEU A 208 -10.72 -3.70 3.71
N ASP A 209 -10.85 -2.76 2.77
CA ASP A 209 -12.12 -2.19 2.37
C ASP A 209 -13.13 -3.29 1.94
N PRO A 210 -14.45 -3.07 2.11
CA PRO A 210 -15.48 -4.12 1.97
C PRO A 210 -15.53 -4.82 0.61
N ASP A 211 -15.15 -4.12 -0.46
CA ASP A 211 -15.14 -4.63 -1.83
C ASP A 211 -13.91 -5.50 -2.14
N ALA A 212 -12.94 -5.59 -1.23
CA ALA A 212 -11.67 -6.29 -1.42
C ALA A 212 -11.67 -7.74 -0.88
N LEU A 213 -12.83 -8.40 -0.73
CA LEU A 213 -12.90 -9.73 -0.09
C LEU A 213 -11.94 -10.78 -0.68
N PRO A 214 -11.80 -10.95 -2.01
CA PRO A 214 -10.83 -11.90 -2.57
C PRO A 214 -9.38 -11.59 -2.14
N LYS A 215 -9.03 -10.31 -2.08
CA LYS A 215 -7.72 -9.80 -1.67
C LYS A 215 -7.48 -10.04 -0.17
N ILE A 216 -8.49 -9.85 0.66
CA ILE A 216 -8.44 -10.14 2.10
C ILE A 216 -8.06 -11.61 2.33
N LEU A 217 -8.72 -12.53 1.64
CA LEU A 217 -8.44 -13.97 1.75
C LEU A 217 -7.05 -14.34 1.24
N GLN A 218 -6.62 -13.71 0.15
CA GLN A 218 -5.26 -13.88 -0.38
C GLN A 218 -4.22 -13.40 0.65
N PHE A 219 -4.37 -12.20 1.20
CA PHE A 219 -3.44 -11.66 2.20
C PHE A 219 -3.40 -12.52 3.45
N ALA A 220 -4.56 -12.96 3.94
CA ALA A 220 -4.60 -13.86 5.09
C ALA A 220 -3.87 -15.18 4.80
N LYS A 221 -3.99 -15.73 3.59
CA LYS A 221 -3.28 -16.94 3.18
C LYS A 221 -1.77 -16.72 3.14
N GLU A 222 -1.31 -15.61 2.56
CA GLU A 222 0.11 -15.27 2.48
C GLU A 222 0.71 -15.06 3.87
N LEU A 223 0.03 -14.30 4.73
CA LEU A 223 0.51 -13.98 6.08
C LEU A 223 0.58 -15.16 7.01
N ARG A 224 -0.21 -16.21 6.81
CA ARG A 224 -0.15 -17.45 7.64
C ARG A 224 1.20 -18.16 7.59
N SER A 225 2.02 -17.89 6.58
CA SER A 225 3.40 -18.40 6.51
C SER A 225 4.39 -17.62 7.37
N TYR A 226 3.99 -16.44 7.88
CA TYR A 226 4.83 -15.53 8.64
C TYR A 226 4.33 -15.28 10.07
N ILE A 227 3.02 -15.43 10.31
CA ILE A 227 2.35 -15.05 11.56
C ILE A 227 1.54 -16.22 12.08
N PRO A 228 1.68 -16.60 13.36
CA PRO A 228 0.96 -17.76 13.93
C PRO A 228 -0.56 -17.63 13.86
N ASN A 229 -1.09 -16.45 14.15
CA ASN A 229 -2.54 -16.21 14.18
C ASN A 229 -2.92 -15.12 13.17
N VAL A 230 -3.51 -15.52 12.04
CA VAL A 230 -4.06 -14.58 11.06
C VAL A 230 -5.57 -14.71 11.02
N ARG A 231 -6.24 -13.61 11.31
CA ARG A 231 -7.70 -13.48 11.34
C ARG A 231 -8.16 -12.54 10.21
N VAL A 232 -9.41 -12.69 9.81
CA VAL A 232 -10.03 -11.86 8.78
C VAL A 232 -11.20 -11.13 9.39
N LEU A 233 -11.23 -9.82 9.25
CA LEU A 233 -12.37 -8.98 9.58
C LEU A 233 -13.03 -8.53 8.26
N ARG A 234 -14.26 -9.01 8.04
CA ARG A 234 -15.09 -8.51 6.95
C ARG A 234 -15.79 -7.26 7.42
N LEU A 235 -15.40 -6.13 6.87
CA LEU A 235 -15.97 -4.83 7.19
C LEU A 235 -17.31 -4.61 6.48
N LYS A 236 -18.19 -3.84 7.10
CA LYS A 236 -19.41 -3.26 6.48
C LYS A 236 -19.06 -1.97 5.74
N ASP A 237 -18.18 -1.15 6.34
CA ASP A 237 -17.67 0.10 5.80
C ASP A 237 -16.15 0.16 5.92
N ASP A 238 -15.48 1.06 5.18
CA ASP A 238 -14.05 1.31 5.41
C ASP A 238 -13.83 1.67 6.89
N LEU A 239 -12.80 1.10 7.51
CA LEU A 239 -12.56 1.21 8.95
C LEU A 239 -12.49 2.65 9.45
N LYS A 240 -12.08 3.60 8.59
CA LYS A 240 -12.06 5.05 8.88
C LYS A 240 -13.43 5.66 9.22
N TYR A 241 -14.52 5.01 8.84
CA TYR A 241 -15.88 5.45 9.21
C TYR A 241 -16.29 5.03 10.61
N ARG A 242 -15.50 4.18 11.27
CA ARG A 242 -15.74 3.70 12.65
C ARG A 242 -17.14 3.12 12.84
N ASN A 243 -17.61 2.31 11.87
CA ASN A 243 -18.85 1.58 12.02
C ASN A 243 -18.82 0.76 13.33
N GLU A 244 -19.83 0.91 14.18
CA GLU A 244 -19.84 0.33 15.53
C GLU A 244 -19.72 -1.20 15.51
N ASP A 245 -20.40 -1.86 14.55
CA ASP A 245 -20.32 -3.31 14.41
C ASP A 245 -18.93 -3.76 13.98
N ASP A 246 -18.29 -3.00 13.09
CA ASP A 246 -16.94 -3.32 12.61
C ASP A 246 -15.92 -3.16 13.75
N ILE A 247 -16.02 -2.09 14.52
CA ILE A 247 -15.18 -1.88 15.70
C ILE A 247 -15.43 -2.98 16.75
N TYR A 248 -16.68 -3.30 17.04
CA TYR A 248 -17.02 -4.38 17.96
C TYR A 248 -16.42 -5.72 17.51
N ASN A 249 -16.56 -6.06 16.24
CA ASN A 249 -16.01 -7.29 15.67
C ASN A 249 -14.47 -7.29 15.66
N LEU A 250 -13.82 -6.15 15.48
CA LEU A 250 -12.36 -6.01 15.60
C LEU A 250 -11.91 -6.43 17.01
N TYR A 251 -12.55 -5.89 18.06
CA TYR A 251 -12.24 -6.26 19.44
C TYR A 251 -12.54 -7.72 19.74
N LYS A 252 -13.62 -8.28 19.20
CA LYS A 252 -13.96 -9.69 19.34
C LYS A 252 -12.92 -10.62 18.72
N LEU A 253 -12.27 -10.20 17.64
CA LEU A 253 -11.18 -10.92 16.98
C LEU A 253 -9.84 -10.73 17.70
N THR A 254 -9.73 -9.79 18.62
CA THR A 254 -8.51 -9.55 19.40
C THR A 254 -8.36 -10.65 20.47
N PRO A 255 -7.18 -11.30 20.57
CA PRO A 255 -6.94 -12.28 21.64
C PRO A 255 -7.11 -11.63 23.01
N LYS A 256 -7.83 -12.29 23.90
CA LYS A 256 -7.86 -11.94 25.34
C LYS A 256 -6.49 -12.27 25.95
N GLU A 257 -6.08 -11.49 26.92
CA GLU A 257 -4.89 -11.78 27.72
C GLU A 257 -5.02 -13.05 28.52
#